data_56cda26155fb59db40648163cfb88d2c
#
_entry.id   56cda26155fb59db40648163cfb88d2c
#
_cell.length_a   1.000
_cell.length_b   1.000
_cell.length_c   1.000
_cell.angle_alpha   90.00
_cell.angle_beta   90.00
_cell.angle_gamma   90.00
#
_symmetry.space_group_name_H-M   'P 1'
#
loop_
_entity.id
_entity.type
_entity.pdbx_description
1 polymer ?
#
loop_
_entity_poly.entity_id
_entity_poly.type
_entity_poly.pdbx_seq_one_letter_code
_entity_poly.pdbx_strand_id
1 'polypeptide(L)'
;MKFGRAKVPFVPEDLSYYKNAVPNHEETTDVVIVGGGGAGMVAAIELRKVGKNVVVLEKMPVLGGSSLLATGGMNVVGSPQQKEAGVNDDVETFVKDSLKLGKQQNDKALIQTLGEQSLDAYKWFEDLGGHLDLQKGKTGGTTHPRQLYTKTGGIGRYMVEVMEPALMKSGADVRVNSKVVKLVQNADGTVTGVLVKGKHSGLYQINAKVVILATGSYANNGKLVAQNNPQFDGIITTAQPGSHGDGLQLGGNAGAQINHLERVQIHPNAAAGTTIMITQAIRNNGGILVNRSGKRFVDDQAARNKLGPEILKQQGSSAFLIYNDEVVQKRKKVHEGYVKLGFVKEGATPEELAEKLGLPKEAFANTIKQYGTYFDNKSDPDFNRKELLSSMRGKLYAIEVIPGIGGTLGGLKANPSMQVLDKDGKAISGLLAAGEVVGEWHGMDRYGGNAVTGNIVFGKIAAQTALKSLQD
;
A
#
# COMPACT_ATOMS: atom_id res chain seq x y z
N MET A 1 26.08 -10.48 4.52
CA MET A 1 25.53 -10.41 5.90
C MET A 1 24.06 -10.74 5.83
N LYS A 2 23.57 -11.68 6.60
CA LYS A 2 22.12 -11.94 6.69
C LYS A 2 21.49 -10.76 7.42
N PHE A 3 20.40 -10.23 6.88
CA PHE A 3 19.60 -9.19 7.53
C PHE A 3 19.32 -9.60 8.98
N GLY A 4 19.40 -8.63 9.93
CA GLY A 4 19.07 -8.88 11.32
C GLY A 4 17.62 -9.35 11.41
N ARG A 5 17.41 -10.64 11.49
CA ARG A 5 16.07 -11.25 11.53
C ARG A 5 15.39 -10.89 12.83
N ALA A 6 14.19 -10.39 12.78
CA ALA A 6 13.23 -10.65 13.84
C ALA A 6 13.17 -12.17 14.01
N LYS A 7 13.48 -12.68 15.21
CA LYS A 7 13.87 -14.08 15.47
C LYS A 7 12.78 -15.14 15.31
N VAL A 8 11.60 -14.81 14.82
CA VAL A 8 10.55 -15.80 14.52
C VAL A 8 10.02 -15.50 13.12
N PRO A 9 10.39 -16.28 12.10
CA PRO A 9 9.71 -16.17 10.82
C PRO A 9 8.24 -16.52 11.10
N PHE A 10 7.35 -15.56 10.89
CA PHE A 10 5.92 -15.83 10.88
C PHE A 10 5.66 -16.85 9.77
N VAL A 11 5.20 -18.03 10.15
CA VAL A 11 4.75 -19.06 9.21
C VAL A 11 3.24 -18.90 9.10
N PRO A 12 2.70 -18.50 7.94
CA PRO A 12 1.26 -18.45 7.74
C PRO A 12 0.64 -19.81 8.04
N GLU A 13 -0.54 -19.78 8.66
CA GLU A 13 -1.33 -21.00 8.90
C GLU A 13 -1.69 -21.63 7.55
N ASP A 14 -1.47 -22.93 7.42
CA ASP A 14 -1.91 -23.70 6.25
C ASP A 14 -3.43 -23.94 6.35
N LEU A 15 -4.18 -23.26 5.51
CA LEU A 15 -5.65 -23.36 5.51
C LEU A 15 -6.18 -24.70 5.01
N SER A 16 -5.34 -25.57 4.44
CA SER A 16 -5.74 -26.92 4.03
C SER A 16 -6.21 -27.78 5.21
N TYR A 17 -5.76 -27.49 6.43
CA TYR A 17 -6.24 -28.16 7.66
C TYR A 17 -7.74 -28.05 7.86
N TYR A 18 -8.37 -27.00 7.33
CA TYR A 18 -9.81 -26.77 7.50
C TYR A 18 -10.66 -27.40 6.41
N LYS A 19 -10.07 -28.15 5.47
CA LYS A 19 -10.81 -28.76 4.34
C LYS A 19 -12.01 -29.59 4.79
N ASN A 20 -11.85 -30.38 5.87
CA ASN A 20 -12.87 -31.28 6.42
C ASN A 20 -13.34 -30.84 7.81
N ALA A 21 -13.07 -29.59 8.21
CA ALA A 21 -13.47 -29.12 9.52
C ALA A 21 -14.99 -28.93 9.59
N VAL A 22 -15.57 -29.28 10.75
CA VAL A 22 -17.00 -29.18 11.03
C VAL A 22 -17.23 -27.94 11.91
N PRO A 23 -18.15 -27.03 11.54
CA PRO A 23 -18.48 -25.88 12.36
C PRO A 23 -19.27 -26.26 13.60
N ASN A 24 -19.13 -25.48 14.68
CA ASN A 24 -19.92 -25.65 15.91
C ASN A 24 -21.36 -25.17 15.70
N HIS A 25 -21.58 -24.19 14.85
CA HIS A 25 -22.89 -23.65 14.45
C HIS A 25 -22.82 -23.00 13.11
N GLU A 26 -23.98 -22.71 12.54
CA GLU A 26 -24.14 -22.02 11.26
C GLU A 26 -25.05 -20.82 11.42
N GLU A 27 -24.79 -19.79 10.65
CA GLU A 27 -25.60 -18.58 10.52
C GLU A 27 -25.69 -18.15 9.05
N THR A 28 -26.57 -17.20 8.73
CA THR A 28 -26.82 -16.77 7.36
C THR A 28 -26.83 -15.25 7.25
N THR A 29 -26.26 -14.72 6.17
CA THR A 29 -26.30 -13.30 5.81
C THR A 29 -26.44 -13.14 4.29
N ASP A 30 -26.65 -11.92 3.78
CA ASP A 30 -26.67 -11.68 2.32
C ASP A 30 -25.25 -11.71 1.76
N VAL A 31 -24.32 -11.00 2.40
CA VAL A 31 -22.92 -10.84 1.95
C VAL A 31 -21.94 -10.99 3.11
N VAL A 32 -20.89 -11.77 2.90
CA VAL A 32 -19.71 -11.80 3.77
C VAL A 32 -18.57 -11.04 3.12
N ILE A 33 -17.95 -10.14 3.87
CA ILE A 33 -16.75 -9.42 3.48
C ILE A 33 -15.57 -9.92 4.33
N VAL A 34 -14.56 -10.45 3.67
CA VAL A 34 -13.35 -10.99 4.31
C VAL A 34 -12.24 -9.95 4.27
N GLY A 35 -12.01 -9.30 5.41
CA GLY A 35 -11.04 -8.24 5.60
C GLY A 35 -11.67 -6.87 5.83
N GLY A 36 -11.36 -6.27 6.96
CA GLY A 36 -11.82 -4.94 7.40
C GLY A 36 -10.86 -3.81 7.00
N GLY A 37 -10.12 -3.95 5.89
CA GLY A 37 -9.30 -2.90 5.29
C GLY A 37 -10.13 -1.88 4.50
N GLY A 38 -9.45 -0.94 3.82
CA GLY A 38 -10.12 0.14 3.07
C GLY A 38 -11.19 -0.36 2.10
N ALA A 39 -10.88 -1.35 1.24
CA ALA A 39 -11.83 -1.88 0.27
C ALA A 39 -13.03 -2.60 0.92
N GLY A 40 -12.76 -3.36 2.00
CA GLY A 40 -13.84 -4.07 2.72
C GLY A 40 -14.79 -3.11 3.43
N MET A 41 -14.29 -2.05 4.07
CA MET A 41 -15.11 -1.02 4.69
C MET A 41 -16.00 -0.32 3.66
N VAL A 42 -15.44 0.04 2.51
CA VAL A 42 -16.21 0.68 1.41
C VAL A 42 -17.33 -0.24 0.93
N ALA A 43 -17.02 -1.49 0.64
CA ALA A 43 -18.03 -2.45 0.17
C ALA A 43 -19.15 -2.65 1.20
N ALA A 44 -18.81 -2.75 2.49
CA ALA A 44 -19.80 -2.89 3.56
C ALA A 44 -20.72 -1.67 3.68
N ILE A 45 -20.15 -0.46 3.66
CA ILE A 45 -20.93 0.79 3.73
C ILE A 45 -21.92 0.86 2.55
N GLU A 46 -21.45 0.58 1.33
CA GLU A 46 -22.30 0.65 0.13
C GLU A 46 -23.45 -0.37 0.16
N LEU A 47 -23.19 -1.60 0.57
CA LEU A 47 -24.20 -2.65 0.70
C LEU A 47 -25.23 -2.31 1.80
N ARG A 48 -24.76 -1.77 2.91
CA ARG A 48 -25.65 -1.37 4.02
C ARG A 48 -26.55 -0.17 3.67
N LYS A 49 -26.07 0.77 2.85
CA LYS A 49 -26.89 1.89 2.34
C LYS A 49 -28.14 1.43 1.64
N VAL A 50 -28.13 0.24 1.03
CA VAL A 50 -29.28 -0.35 0.33
C VAL A 50 -29.94 -1.48 1.10
N GLY A 51 -29.72 -1.55 2.42
CA GLY A 51 -30.44 -2.43 3.34
C GLY A 51 -30.01 -3.90 3.31
N LYS A 52 -28.87 -4.27 2.70
CA LYS A 52 -28.39 -5.66 2.71
C LYS A 52 -27.76 -6.03 4.05
N ASN A 53 -27.96 -7.28 4.50
CA ASN A 53 -27.28 -7.80 5.67
C ASN A 53 -25.84 -8.14 5.32
N VAL A 54 -24.89 -7.57 6.06
CA VAL A 54 -23.46 -7.69 5.80
C VAL A 54 -22.70 -8.05 7.05
N VAL A 55 -21.89 -9.09 6.97
CA VAL A 55 -20.91 -9.46 8.00
C VAL A 55 -19.51 -9.13 7.48
N VAL A 56 -18.76 -8.32 8.22
CA VAL A 56 -17.35 -8.01 7.97
C VAL A 56 -16.48 -8.79 8.95
N LEU A 57 -15.57 -9.61 8.41
CA LEU A 57 -14.70 -10.48 9.20
C LEU A 57 -13.25 -9.98 9.08
N GLU A 58 -12.72 -9.47 10.20
CA GLU A 58 -11.32 -9.03 10.30
C GLU A 58 -10.55 -9.92 11.26
N LYS A 59 -9.43 -10.50 10.80
CA LYS A 59 -8.62 -11.39 11.63
C LYS A 59 -7.81 -10.68 12.71
N MET A 60 -7.49 -9.39 12.47
CA MET A 60 -6.77 -8.55 13.42
C MET A 60 -7.72 -7.95 14.45
N PRO A 61 -7.21 -7.44 15.59
CA PRO A 61 -8.05 -6.83 16.62
C PRO A 61 -8.57 -5.43 16.26
N VAL A 62 -8.13 -4.86 15.13
CA VAL A 62 -8.49 -3.50 14.68
C VAL A 62 -8.75 -3.48 13.18
N LEU A 63 -9.61 -2.57 12.74
CA LEU A 63 -9.89 -2.32 11.33
C LEU A 63 -8.77 -1.50 10.64
N GLY A 64 -8.88 -1.32 9.34
CA GLY A 64 -8.03 -0.47 8.53
C GLY A 64 -6.95 -1.20 7.74
N GLY A 65 -6.45 -2.35 8.20
CA GLY A 65 -5.44 -3.13 7.50
C GLY A 65 -4.22 -2.30 7.08
N SER A 66 -3.62 -2.62 5.93
CA SER A 66 -2.50 -1.81 5.37
C SER A 66 -2.94 -0.42 4.92
N SER A 67 -4.23 -0.18 4.70
CA SER A 67 -4.74 1.16 4.37
C SER A 67 -4.46 2.16 5.47
N LEU A 68 -4.54 1.75 6.76
CA LEU A 68 -4.22 2.59 7.92
C LEU A 68 -2.78 3.14 7.89
N LEU A 69 -1.85 2.41 7.28
CA LEU A 69 -0.43 2.74 7.21
C LEU A 69 -0.06 3.61 5.99
N ALA A 70 -1.01 3.93 5.11
CA ALA A 70 -0.74 4.72 3.91
C ALA A 70 -0.31 6.16 4.28
N THR A 71 0.90 6.55 3.86
CA THR A 71 1.49 7.87 4.17
C THR A 71 1.33 8.90 3.06
N GLY A 72 0.88 8.49 1.88
CA GLY A 72 0.72 9.35 0.70
C GLY A 72 -0.62 10.07 0.68
N GLY A 73 -1.25 10.09 -0.47
CA GLY A 73 -2.57 10.67 -0.72
C GLY A 73 -3.44 9.75 -1.56
N MET A 74 -4.45 10.34 -2.19
CA MET A 74 -5.39 9.71 -3.11
C MET A 74 -5.21 10.33 -4.50
N ASN A 75 -5.00 9.54 -5.54
CA ASN A 75 -4.93 10.05 -6.91
C ASN A 75 -6.33 10.17 -7.50
N VAL A 76 -6.67 11.38 -7.95
CA VAL A 76 -7.99 11.70 -8.49
C VAL A 76 -7.83 12.48 -9.78
N VAL A 77 -8.51 12.06 -10.83
CA VAL A 77 -8.52 12.70 -12.15
C VAL A 77 -9.67 13.70 -12.23
N GLY A 78 -9.39 14.93 -12.65
CA GLY A 78 -10.40 15.97 -12.84
C GLY A 78 -11.06 16.47 -11.55
N SER A 79 -10.36 16.41 -10.43
CA SER A 79 -10.87 16.87 -9.13
C SER A 79 -11.17 18.37 -9.12
N PRO A 80 -12.09 18.86 -8.25
CA PRO A 80 -12.33 20.29 -8.07
C PRO A 80 -11.05 21.05 -7.75
N GLN A 81 -10.17 20.50 -6.91
CA GLN A 81 -8.91 21.09 -6.53
C GLN A 81 -7.91 21.22 -7.72
N GLN A 82 -7.94 20.27 -8.66
CA GLN A 82 -7.17 20.40 -9.92
C GLN A 82 -7.71 21.55 -10.77
N LYS A 83 -9.03 21.67 -10.92
CA LYS A 83 -9.67 22.75 -11.68
C LYS A 83 -9.35 24.12 -11.10
N GLU A 84 -9.43 24.29 -9.77
CA GLU A 84 -9.04 25.51 -9.07
C GLU A 84 -7.57 25.86 -9.27
N ALA A 85 -6.69 24.86 -9.36
CA ALA A 85 -5.27 25.03 -9.63
C ALA A 85 -4.92 25.21 -11.12
N GLY A 86 -5.91 25.24 -12.02
CA GLY A 86 -5.69 25.35 -13.46
C GLY A 86 -5.06 24.11 -14.10
N VAL A 87 -5.19 22.95 -13.43
CA VAL A 87 -4.67 21.67 -13.92
C VAL A 87 -5.73 20.97 -14.74
N ASN A 88 -5.45 20.77 -16.03
CA ASN A 88 -6.32 20.01 -16.93
C ASN A 88 -5.78 18.57 -17.04
N ASP A 89 -6.31 17.68 -16.26
CA ASP A 89 -5.97 16.26 -16.21
C ASP A 89 -7.14 15.41 -16.71
N ASP A 90 -6.82 14.31 -17.39
CA ASP A 90 -7.81 13.40 -17.98
C ASP A 90 -7.45 11.92 -17.74
N VAL A 91 -8.42 11.05 -18.00
CA VAL A 91 -8.29 9.61 -17.79
C VAL A 91 -7.26 8.99 -18.72
N GLU A 92 -7.15 9.45 -19.97
CA GLU A 92 -6.17 8.93 -20.95
C GLU A 92 -4.74 9.19 -20.46
N THR A 93 -4.46 10.40 -19.97
CA THR A 93 -3.17 10.76 -19.39
C THR A 93 -2.88 9.95 -18.12
N PHE A 94 -3.87 9.74 -17.27
CA PHE A 94 -3.72 8.89 -16.07
C PHE A 94 -3.35 7.45 -16.45
N VAL A 95 -4.05 6.87 -17.43
CA VAL A 95 -3.81 5.50 -17.92
C VAL A 95 -2.42 5.41 -18.53
N LYS A 96 -2.04 6.36 -19.39
CA LYS A 96 -0.72 6.43 -20.03
C LYS A 96 0.43 6.49 -19.00
N ASP A 97 0.29 7.35 -18.00
CA ASP A 97 1.25 7.44 -16.88
C ASP A 97 1.36 6.10 -16.15
N SER A 98 0.22 5.50 -15.80
CA SER A 98 0.16 4.25 -15.03
C SER A 98 0.74 3.08 -15.83
N LEU A 99 0.42 2.95 -17.11
CA LEU A 99 0.98 1.93 -18.00
C LEU A 99 2.49 2.09 -18.16
N LYS A 100 2.99 3.31 -18.28
CA LYS A 100 4.42 3.60 -18.37
C LYS A 100 5.17 3.13 -17.13
N LEU A 101 4.66 3.47 -15.93
CA LEU A 101 5.28 3.06 -14.67
C LEU A 101 5.17 1.54 -14.45
N GLY A 102 4.03 0.96 -14.78
CA GLY A 102 3.79 -0.48 -14.72
C GLY A 102 4.49 -1.28 -15.83
N LYS A 103 5.32 -0.63 -16.67
CA LYS A 103 6.06 -1.22 -17.80
C LYS A 103 5.15 -1.95 -18.79
N GLN A 104 3.98 -1.41 -19.08
CA GLN A 104 2.96 -1.97 -19.98
C GLN A 104 2.45 -3.36 -19.54
N GLN A 105 2.58 -3.70 -18.26
CA GLN A 105 2.16 -4.99 -17.72
C GLN A 105 0.95 -4.89 -16.79
N ASN A 106 0.27 -3.76 -16.80
CA ASN A 106 -1.00 -3.56 -16.11
C ASN A 106 -2.12 -4.26 -16.89
N ASP A 107 -3.13 -4.74 -16.17
CA ASP A 107 -4.43 -4.94 -16.80
C ASP A 107 -5.01 -3.57 -17.17
N LYS A 108 -5.11 -3.32 -18.48
CA LYS A 108 -5.52 -2.02 -19.01
C LYS A 108 -6.97 -1.68 -18.63
N ALA A 109 -7.86 -2.68 -18.58
CA ALA A 109 -9.26 -2.46 -18.23
C ALA A 109 -9.41 -2.04 -16.78
N LEU A 110 -8.66 -2.67 -15.86
CA LEU A 110 -8.66 -2.29 -14.45
C LEU A 110 -8.07 -0.89 -14.21
N ILE A 111 -6.97 -0.56 -14.88
CA ILE A 111 -6.39 0.79 -14.69
C ILE A 111 -7.24 1.89 -15.34
N GLN A 112 -7.91 1.59 -16.45
CA GLN A 112 -8.91 2.46 -17.07
C GLN A 112 -10.07 2.73 -16.11
N THR A 113 -10.64 1.67 -15.54
CA THR A 113 -11.72 1.75 -14.54
C THR A 113 -11.30 2.59 -13.33
N LEU A 114 -10.06 2.42 -12.85
CA LEU A 114 -9.53 3.21 -11.74
C LEU A 114 -9.52 4.71 -12.07
N GLY A 115 -9.05 5.08 -13.26
CA GLY A 115 -9.02 6.47 -13.70
C GLY A 115 -10.43 7.07 -13.82
N GLU A 116 -11.32 6.37 -14.51
CA GLU A 116 -12.71 6.81 -14.76
C GLU A 116 -13.52 7.00 -13.47
N GLN A 117 -13.33 6.11 -12.49
CA GLN A 117 -14.10 6.12 -11.24
C GLN A 117 -13.42 6.91 -10.11
N SER A 118 -12.21 7.47 -10.35
CA SER A 118 -11.42 8.12 -9.28
C SER A 118 -12.10 9.35 -8.69
N LEU A 119 -12.77 10.17 -9.54
CA LEU A 119 -13.49 11.36 -9.08
C LEU A 119 -14.73 10.99 -8.27
N ASP A 120 -15.47 9.97 -8.71
CA ASP A 120 -16.64 9.49 -7.98
C ASP A 120 -16.26 8.83 -6.63
N ALA A 121 -15.12 8.15 -6.60
CA ALA A 121 -14.56 7.65 -5.35
C ALA A 121 -14.19 8.78 -4.37
N TYR A 122 -13.63 9.88 -4.87
CA TYR A 122 -13.33 11.04 -4.03
C TYR A 122 -14.57 11.73 -3.50
N LYS A 123 -15.59 11.96 -4.36
CA LYS A 123 -16.89 12.51 -3.94
C LYS A 123 -17.55 11.65 -2.87
N TRP A 124 -17.52 10.33 -3.05
CA TRP A 124 -18.01 9.40 -2.04
C TRP A 124 -17.29 9.57 -0.69
N PHE A 125 -15.98 9.80 -0.71
CA PHE A 125 -15.22 10.07 0.51
C PHE A 125 -15.56 11.42 1.13
N GLU A 126 -15.81 12.45 0.30
CA GLU A 126 -16.31 13.78 0.75
C GLU A 126 -17.68 13.68 1.39
N ASP A 127 -18.59 12.89 0.82
CA ASP A 127 -19.94 12.65 1.38
C ASP A 127 -19.91 12.01 2.78
N LEU A 128 -18.84 11.31 3.11
CA LEU A 128 -18.58 10.79 4.46
C LEU A 128 -17.91 11.81 5.40
N GLY A 129 -17.63 13.02 4.93
CA GLY A 129 -16.95 14.07 5.68
C GLY A 129 -15.43 14.14 5.47
N GLY A 130 -14.90 13.43 4.50
CA GLY A 130 -13.48 13.46 4.16
C GLY A 130 -13.12 14.68 3.30
N HIS A 131 -12.06 15.42 3.67
CA HIS A 131 -11.59 16.58 2.92
C HIS A 131 -10.10 16.46 2.62
N LEU A 132 -9.73 16.61 1.36
CA LEU A 132 -8.35 16.54 0.89
C LEU A 132 -8.00 17.76 0.05
N ASP A 133 -6.71 18.15 0.08
CA ASP A 133 -6.16 19.25 -0.71
C ASP A 133 -5.28 18.70 -1.84
N LEU A 134 -5.16 19.45 -2.93
CA LEU A 134 -4.24 19.08 -4.01
C LEU A 134 -2.79 19.28 -3.56
N GLN A 135 -1.97 18.25 -3.72
CA GLN A 135 -0.52 18.38 -3.54
C GLN A 135 0.05 19.20 -4.70
N LYS A 136 0.67 20.32 -4.36
CA LYS A 136 1.40 21.14 -5.34
C LYS A 136 2.61 20.36 -5.85
N GLY A 137 2.72 20.24 -7.16
CA GLY A 137 3.80 19.50 -7.82
C GLY A 137 3.43 18.06 -8.21
N LYS A 138 4.20 17.53 -9.13
CA LYS A 138 4.03 16.17 -9.67
C LYS A 138 4.58 15.14 -8.70
N THR A 139 3.92 14.01 -8.58
CA THR A 139 4.35 12.92 -7.70
C THR A 139 4.92 11.77 -8.54
N GLY A 140 6.19 11.44 -8.32
CA GLY A 140 6.79 10.25 -8.92
C GLY A 140 6.86 10.23 -10.44
N GLY A 141 6.84 11.40 -11.11
CA GLY A 141 6.93 11.51 -12.57
C GLY A 141 5.59 11.44 -13.31
N THR A 142 4.46 11.67 -12.61
CA THR A 142 3.15 11.86 -13.24
C THR A 142 3.15 13.08 -14.16
N THR A 143 2.33 13.04 -15.22
CA THR A 143 2.20 14.16 -16.17
C THR A 143 1.58 15.38 -15.51
N HIS A 144 0.56 15.18 -14.66
CA HIS A 144 -0.14 16.24 -13.93
C HIS A 144 -0.10 16.00 -12.41
N PRO A 145 -0.15 17.07 -11.59
CA PRO A 145 -0.45 16.97 -10.17
C PRO A 145 -1.87 16.42 -10.00
N ARG A 146 -2.03 15.25 -9.40
CA ARG A 146 -3.35 14.62 -9.18
C ARG A 146 -3.52 14.01 -7.81
N GLN A 147 -2.49 14.09 -6.97
CA GLN A 147 -2.56 13.51 -5.64
C GLN A 147 -3.24 14.48 -4.68
N LEU A 148 -4.37 14.07 -4.16
CA LEU A 148 -5.03 14.73 -3.04
C LEU A 148 -4.48 14.18 -1.73
N TYR A 149 -4.23 15.03 -0.74
CA TYR A 149 -3.60 14.67 0.52
C TYR A 149 -4.25 15.37 1.70
N THR A 150 -4.02 14.87 2.91
CA THR A 150 -4.41 15.54 4.16
C THR A 150 -3.26 16.36 4.73
N LYS A 151 -3.57 17.54 5.26
CA LYS A 151 -2.57 18.40 5.96
C LYS A 151 -2.15 17.85 7.31
N THR A 152 -2.91 16.94 7.90
CA THR A 152 -2.74 16.52 9.31
C THR A 152 -1.92 15.24 9.49
N GLY A 153 -1.46 14.59 8.42
CA GLY A 153 -0.69 13.35 8.54
C GLY A 153 -0.77 12.47 7.30
N GLY A 154 -0.64 11.16 7.47
CA GLY A 154 -0.82 10.18 6.40
C GLY A 154 -2.30 9.98 6.06
N ILE A 155 -2.60 9.83 4.77
CA ILE A 155 -3.97 9.64 4.27
C ILE A 155 -4.65 8.42 4.91
N GLY A 156 -3.88 7.36 5.21
CA GLY A 156 -4.44 6.10 5.70
C GLY A 156 -5.16 6.23 7.03
N ARG A 157 -4.52 6.88 8.01
CA ARG A 157 -5.15 7.14 9.29
C ARG A 157 -6.41 7.98 9.13
N TYR A 158 -6.33 9.08 8.38
CA TYR A 158 -7.48 9.95 8.14
C TYR A 158 -8.62 9.24 7.43
N MET A 159 -8.30 8.40 6.45
CA MET A 159 -9.29 7.58 5.74
C MET A 159 -10.04 6.63 6.70
N VAL A 160 -9.32 5.97 7.61
CA VAL A 160 -9.94 5.09 8.60
C VAL A 160 -10.77 5.88 9.61
N GLU A 161 -10.27 7.03 10.09
CA GLU A 161 -11.00 7.93 11.00
C GLU A 161 -12.34 8.45 10.40
N VAL A 162 -12.44 8.56 9.07
CA VAL A 162 -13.68 8.92 8.36
C VAL A 162 -14.58 7.69 8.11
N MET A 163 -14.01 6.58 7.64
CA MET A 163 -14.80 5.42 7.18
C MET A 163 -15.25 4.50 8.31
N GLU A 164 -14.45 4.29 9.37
CA GLU A 164 -14.81 3.38 10.45
C GLU A 164 -16.08 3.82 11.20
N PRO A 165 -16.25 5.10 11.60
CA PRO A 165 -17.53 5.56 12.16
C PRO A 165 -18.72 5.39 11.21
N ALA A 166 -18.51 5.64 9.90
CA ALA A 166 -19.55 5.46 8.89
C ALA A 166 -19.96 3.99 8.76
N LEU A 167 -18.98 3.07 8.78
CA LEU A 167 -19.22 1.63 8.79
C LEU A 167 -20.02 1.21 10.04
N MET A 168 -19.61 1.63 11.23
CA MET A 168 -20.31 1.28 12.47
C MET A 168 -21.75 1.82 12.49
N LYS A 169 -21.94 3.06 12.03
CA LYS A 169 -23.27 3.68 11.92
C LYS A 169 -24.16 2.98 10.88
N SER A 170 -23.57 2.33 9.87
CA SER A 170 -24.34 1.63 8.82
C SER A 170 -25.10 0.41 9.34
N GLY A 171 -24.72 -0.12 10.52
CA GLY A 171 -25.30 -1.32 11.10
C GLY A 171 -24.79 -2.62 10.47
N ALA A 172 -23.61 -2.59 9.84
CA ALA A 172 -22.90 -3.82 9.47
C ALA A 172 -22.48 -4.61 10.71
N ASP A 173 -22.55 -5.93 10.65
CA ASP A 173 -22.00 -6.81 11.68
C ASP A 173 -20.48 -6.93 11.49
N VAL A 174 -19.72 -6.23 12.34
CA VAL A 174 -18.26 -6.17 12.23
C VAL A 174 -17.63 -7.03 13.32
N ARG A 175 -16.88 -8.05 12.90
CA ARG A 175 -16.26 -9.03 13.80
C ARG A 175 -14.73 -9.00 13.62
N VAL A 176 -14.03 -8.38 14.54
CA VAL A 176 -12.58 -8.44 14.68
C VAL A 176 -12.13 -9.75 15.33
N ASN A 177 -10.83 -10.10 15.26
CA ASN A 177 -10.28 -11.37 15.73
C ASN A 177 -11.03 -12.60 15.16
N SER A 178 -11.52 -12.49 13.93
CA SER A 178 -12.35 -13.47 13.24
C SER A 178 -11.70 -13.80 11.89
N LYS A 179 -10.94 -14.91 11.85
CA LYS A 179 -10.20 -15.34 10.68
C LYS A 179 -11.05 -16.27 9.81
N VAL A 180 -11.28 -15.91 8.56
CA VAL A 180 -11.82 -16.85 7.57
C VAL A 180 -10.74 -17.87 7.21
N VAL A 181 -11.08 -19.15 7.32
CA VAL A 181 -10.15 -20.27 7.13
C VAL A 181 -10.53 -21.16 5.94
N LYS A 182 -11.74 -21.01 5.40
CA LYS A 182 -12.20 -21.76 4.23
C LYS A 182 -13.34 -21.01 3.54
N LEU A 183 -13.38 -21.07 2.19
CA LEU A 183 -14.58 -20.77 1.41
C LEU A 183 -15.44 -22.04 1.30
N VAL A 184 -16.72 -21.91 1.56
CA VAL A 184 -17.69 -23.01 1.40
C VAL A 184 -18.18 -22.98 -0.04
N GLN A 185 -18.15 -24.12 -0.73
CA GLN A 185 -18.60 -24.26 -2.11
C GLN A 185 -19.59 -25.39 -2.26
N ASN A 186 -20.56 -25.20 -3.15
CA ASN A 186 -21.43 -26.28 -3.63
C ASN A 186 -20.67 -27.23 -4.58
N ALA A 187 -21.34 -28.31 -4.98
CA ALA A 187 -20.80 -29.31 -5.89
C ALA A 187 -20.43 -28.74 -7.30
N ASP A 188 -21.10 -27.67 -7.72
CA ASP A 188 -20.84 -26.95 -8.98
C ASP A 188 -19.73 -25.90 -8.88
N GLY A 189 -19.10 -25.76 -7.70
CA GLY A 189 -18.02 -24.81 -7.45
C GLY A 189 -18.50 -23.41 -7.03
N THR A 190 -19.79 -23.14 -6.94
CA THR A 190 -20.33 -21.85 -6.46
C THR A 190 -19.95 -21.64 -4.98
N VAL A 191 -19.39 -20.47 -4.67
CA VAL A 191 -19.10 -20.07 -3.29
C VAL A 191 -20.40 -19.66 -2.61
N THR A 192 -20.70 -20.30 -1.46
CA THR A 192 -21.96 -20.15 -0.74
C THR A 192 -21.77 -19.73 0.73
N GLY A 193 -20.55 -19.41 1.12
CA GLY A 193 -20.25 -18.97 2.47
C GLY A 193 -18.79 -19.13 2.85
N VAL A 194 -18.55 -18.99 4.14
CA VAL A 194 -17.21 -19.08 4.74
C VAL A 194 -17.22 -19.86 6.04
N LEU A 195 -16.10 -20.52 6.33
CA LEU A 195 -15.80 -21.08 7.65
C LEU A 195 -14.90 -20.10 8.40
N VAL A 196 -15.27 -19.74 9.59
CA VAL A 196 -14.62 -18.70 10.42
C VAL A 196 -14.05 -19.33 11.69
N LYS A 197 -12.80 -18.98 11.99
CA LYS A 197 -12.15 -19.24 13.29
C LYS A 197 -12.15 -17.95 14.09
N GLY A 198 -13.10 -17.82 14.98
CA GLY A 198 -13.15 -16.71 15.93
C GLY A 198 -12.27 -16.97 17.14
N LYS A 199 -11.60 -15.92 17.65
CA LYS A 199 -10.72 -16.05 18.82
C LYS A 199 -11.44 -16.58 20.06
N HIS A 200 -12.71 -16.23 20.22
CA HIS A 200 -13.51 -16.59 21.39
C HIS A 200 -14.74 -17.43 21.04
N SER A 201 -15.20 -17.41 19.78
CA SER A 201 -16.40 -18.12 19.30
C SER A 201 -16.10 -19.51 18.72
N GLY A 202 -14.83 -19.89 18.63
CA GLY A 202 -14.46 -21.16 18.02
C GLY A 202 -14.65 -21.18 16.52
N LEU A 203 -15.00 -22.34 15.97
CA LEU A 203 -15.17 -22.57 14.54
C LEU A 203 -16.66 -22.52 14.18
N TYR A 204 -17.06 -21.63 13.27
CA TYR A 204 -18.45 -21.50 12.83
C TYR A 204 -18.54 -21.16 11.35
N GLN A 205 -19.69 -21.46 10.73
CA GLN A 205 -19.92 -21.20 9.32
C GLN A 205 -20.90 -20.05 9.15
N ILE A 206 -20.64 -19.19 8.17
CA ILE A 206 -21.59 -18.17 7.70
C ILE A 206 -21.95 -18.51 6.26
N ASN A 207 -23.21 -18.84 6.03
CA ASN A 207 -23.77 -19.03 4.71
C ASN A 207 -24.11 -17.67 4.11
N ALA A 208 -23.70 -17.41 2.86
CA ALA A 208 -23.96 -16.15 2.17
C ALA A 208 -24.05 -16.39 0.66
N LYS A 209 -24.89 -15.60 -0.03
CA LYS A 209 -24.99 -15.63 -1.49
C LYS A 209 -23.74 -15.09 -2.20
N VAL A 210 -23.03 -14.16 -1.54
CA VAL A 210 -21.83 -13.52 -2.08
C VAL A 210 -20.78 -13.39 -1.00
N VAL A 211 -19.53 -13.72 -1.36
CA VAL A 211 -18.34 -13.49 -0.54
C VAL A 211 -17.42 -12.52 -1.26
N ILE A 212 -16.98 -11.44 -0.59
CA ILE A 212 -16.03 -10.47 -1.11
C ILE A 212 -14.69 -10.63 -0.38
N LEU A 213 -13.64 -11.03 -1.08
CA LEU A 213 -12.27 -11.07 -0.54
C LEU A 213 -11.65 -9.68 -0.61
N ALA A 214 -11.45 -9.05 0.54
CA ALA A 214 -10.77 -7.76 0.71
C ALA A 214 -9.57 -7.89 1.66
N THR A 215 -8.85 -9.01 1.57
CA THR A 215 -7.86 -9.51 2.52
C THR A 215 -6.49 -8.83 2.43
N GLY A 216 -6.30 -7.94 1.45
CA GLY A 216 -5.03 -7.23 1.25
C GLY A 216 -3.91 -8.12 0.71
N SER A 217 -2.67 -7.74 1.01
CA SER A 217 -1.44 -8.28 0.43
C SER A 217 -0.93 -9.55 1.12
N TYR A 218 0.14 -10.11 0.52
CA TYR A 218 0.98 -11.15 1.13
C TYR A 218 2.38 -10.63 1.54
N ALA A 219 2.54 -9.32 1.67
CA ALA A 219 3.84 -8.67 1.92
C ALA A 219 4.52 -9.10 3.22
N ASN A 220 3.77 -9.57 4.22
CA ASN A 220 4.30 -10.09 5.48
C ASN A 220 4.42 -11.63 5.50
N ASN A 221 4.26 -12.29 4.36
CA ASN A 221 4.55 -13.70 4.19
C ASN A 221 5.95 -13.86 3.59
N GLY A 222 6.98 -13.76 4.43
CA GLY A 222 8.38 -13.82 4.01
C GLY A 222 8.73 -15.09 3.23
N LYS A 223 8.09 -16.24 3.54
CA LYS A 223 8.28 -17.49 2.81
C LYS A 223 7.75 -17.38 1.37
N LEU A 224 6.53 -16.89 1.19
CA LEU A 224 5.93 -16.72 -0.13
C LEU A 224 6.70 -15.68 -0.96
N VAL A 225 7.13 -14.59 -0.33
CA VAL A 225 7.97 -13.57 -0.97
C VAL A 225 9.29 -14.18 -1.43
N ALA A 226 10.03 -14.88 -0.55
CA ALA A 226 11.31 -15.47 -0.88
C ALA A 226 11.21 -16.59 -1.95
N GLN A 227 10.13 -17.36 -1.96
CA GLN A 227 9.88 -18.37 -2.99
C GLN A 227 9.77 -17.77 -4.40
N ASN A 228 9.16 -16.59 -4.52
CA ASN A 228 8.97 -15.89 -5.80
C ASN A 228 10.05 -14.84 -6.08
N ASN A 229 10.80 -14.43 -5.07
CA ASN A 229 11.86 -13.42 -5.11
C ASN A 229 13.02 -13.80 -4.18
N PRO A 230 13.89 -14.76 -4.55
CA PRO A 230 14.97 -15.21 -3.67
C PRO A 230 15.93 -14.08 -3.22
N GLN A 231 16.08 -13.02 -4.03
CA GLN A 231 16.90 -11.84 -3.72
C GLN A 231 16.34 -11.02 -2.56
N PHE A 232 15.09 -11.23 -2.15
CA PHE A 232 14.42 -10.55 -1.04
C PHE A 232 14.26 -11.45 0.20
N ASP A 233 14.93 -12.60 0.24
CA ASP A 233 14.90 -13.47 1.43
C ASP A 233 15.41 -12.72 2.67
N GLY A 234 14.57 -12.65 3.69
CA GLY A 234 14.84 -11.94 4.94
C GLY A 234 14.67 -10.42 4.90
N ILE A 235 14.18 -9.85 3.79
CA ILE A 235 13.80 -8.42 3.74
C ILE A 235 12.64 -8.16 4.72
N ILE A 236 12.67 -6.99 5.35
CA ILE A 236 11.56 -6.57 6.23
C ILE A 236 10.31 -6.19 5.43
N THR A 237 9.16 -6.15 6.09
CA THR A 237 7.95 -5.57 5.52
C THR A 237 7.54 -4.31 6.28
N THR A 238 6.96 -3.34 5.56
CA THR A 238 6.29 -2.16 6.12
C THR A 238 4.76 -2.27 6.02
N ALA A 239 4.25 -3.41 5.54
CA ALA A 239 2.82 -3.73 5.54
C ALA A 239 2.33 -4.08 6.95
N GLN A 240 1.03 -4.06 7.15
CA GLN A 240 0.45 -4.42 8.45
C GLN A 240 0.72 -5.92 8.80
N PRO A 241 0.81 -6.29 10.10
CA PRO A 241 1.18 -7.63 10.52
C PRO A 241 0.34 -8.77 9.95
N GLY A 242 -0.95 -8.54 9.66
CA GLY A 242 -1.85 -9.55 9.10
C GLY A 242 -1.74 -9.76 7.57
N SER A 243 -0.83 -9.09 6.85
CA SER A 243 -0.70 -9.20 5.38
C SER A 243 -0.02 -10.52 4.97
N HIS A 244 -0.69 -11.65 5.16
CA HIS A 244 -0.12 -13.00 4.98
C HIS A 244 -0.52 -13.69 3.68
N GLY A 245 -1.42 -13.11 2.88
CA GLY A 245 -1.94 -13.72 1.66
C GLY A 245 -3.04 -14.76 1.91
N ASP A 246 -3.82 -14.63 2.99
CA ASP A 246 -4.92 -15.55 3.27
C ASP A 246 -5.91 -15.61 2.10
N GLY A 247 -6.22 -14.47 1.47
CA GLY A 247 -7.10 -14.42 0.31
C GLY A 247 -6.57 -15.19 -0.91
N LEU A 248 -5.24 -15.28 -1.06
CA LEU A 248 -4.65 -16.10 -2.11
C LEU A 248 -4.87 -17.59 -1.84
N GLN A 249 -4.72 -18.05 -0.58
CA GLN A 249 -5.01 -19.42 -0.22
C GLN A 249 -6.51 -19.73 -0.35
N LEU A 250 -7.37 -18.84 0.16
CA LEU A 250 -8.83 -18.99 0.07
C LEU A 250 -9.30 -19.06 -1.39
N GLY A 251 -8.91 -18.08 -2.22
CA GLY A 251 -9.26 -18.04 -3.62
C GLY A 251 -8.67 -19.21 -4.41
N GLY A 252 -7.39 -19.51 -4.20
CA GLY A 252 -6.71 -20.64 -4.85
C GLY A 252 -7.36 -21.99 -4.54
N ASN A 253 -7.75 -22.22 -3.29
CA ASN A 253 -8.49 -23.43 -2.88
C ASN A 253 -9.88 -23.51 -3.52
N ALA A 254 -10.47 -22.36 -3.87
CA ALA A 254 -11.74 -22.27 -4.60
C ALA A 254 -11.58 -22.31 -6.14
N GLY A 255 -10.37 -22.50 -6.66
CA GLY A 255 -10.10 -22.59 -8.10
C GLY A 255 -9.71 -21.28 -8.78
N ALA A 256 -9.50 -20.20 -8.03
CA ALA A 256 -9.11 -18.90 -8.59
C ALA A 256 -7.73 -18.95 -9.24
N GLN A 257 -7.59 -18.21 -10.34
CA GLN A 257 -6.30 -17.92 -10.95
C GLN A 257 -5.53 -16.91 -10.10
N ILE A 258 -4.27 -17.21 -9.83
CA ILE A 258 -3.34 -16.35 -9.09
C ILE A 258 -2.18 -16.03 -10.01
N ASN A 259 -1.86 -14.74 -10.17
CA ASN A 259 -0.85 -14.26 -11.09
C ASN A 259 0.21 -13.41 -10.39
N HIS A 260 1.44 -13.47 -10.94
CA HIS A 260 2.49 -12.51 -10.69
C HIS A 260 2.92 -12.35 -9.21
N LEU A 261 3.04 -13.46 -8.48
CA LEU A 261 3.51 -13.43 -7.09
C LEU A 261 4.96 -12.93 -6.94
N GLU A 262 5.71 -12.84 -8.04
CA GLU A 262 7.01 -12.20 -8.09
C GLU A 262 6.93 -10.65 -8.02
N ARG A 263 5.75 -10.06 -8.25
CA ARG A 263 5.59 -8.61 -8.27
C ARG A 263 5.31 -8.06 -6.88
N VAL A 264 6.34 -7.58 -6.22
CA VAL A 264 6.26 -6.91 -4.92
C VAL A 264 6.74 -5.46 -5.04
N GLN A 265 6.13 -4.56 -4.27
CA GLN A 265 6.56 -3.18 -4.23
C GLN A 265 7.55 -2.97 -3.09
N ILE A 266 8.80 -2.64 -3.45
CA ILE A 266 9.82 -2.27 -2.46
C ILE A 266 9.64 -0.81 -2.07
N HIS A 267 9.56 -0.55 -0.77
CA HIS A 267 9.68 0.78 -0.21
C HIS A 267 11.14 1.01 0.19
N PRO A 268 11.85 2.00 -0.37
CA PRO A 268 13.29 2.16 -0.14
C PRO A 268 13.64 2.68 1.25
N ASN A 269 12.70 3.25 1.99
CA ASN A 269 12.95 4.00 3.21
C ASN A 269 12.13 3.45 4.38
N ALA A 270 12.51 2.31 4.97
CA ALA A 270 12.09 1.97 6.33
C ALA A 270 13.18 2.39 7.32
N ALA A 271 12.82 2.84 8.52
CA ALA A 271 13.81 3.16 9.55
C ALA A 271 14.56 1.89 9.94
N ALA A 272 15.90 1.94 9.92
CA ALA A 272 16.74 0.78 10.20
C ALA A 272 16.40 0.16 11.56
N GLY A 273 16.34 -1.18 11.61
CA GLY A 273 15.97 -1.93 12.81
C GLY A 273 14.49 -1.93 13.16
N THR A 274 13.64 -1.34 12.33
CA THR A 274 12.18 -1.28 12.53
C THR A 274 11.41 -1.66 11.27
N THR A 275 10.08 -1.73 11.38
CA THR A 275 9.16 -1.86 10.24
C THR A 275 8.47 -0.53 9.89
N ILE A 276 8.94 0.59 10.47
CA ILE A 276 8.30 1.90 10.32
C ILE A 276 8.77 2.55 9.02
N MET A 277 7.80 2.92 8.20
CA MET A 277 8.07 3.59 6.92
C MET A 277 8.45 5.05 7.13
N ILE A 278 9.60 5.45 6.60
CA ILE A 278 9.99 6.86 6.45
C ILE A 278 9.42 7.40 5.14
N THR A 279 8.60 8.43 5.23
CA THR A 279 7.93 8.99 4.05
C THR A 279 8.91 9.45 2.98
N GLN A 280 8.57 9.19 1.73
CA GLN A 280 9.31 9.72 0.58
C GLN A 280 9.30 11.25 0.51
N ALA A 281 8.38 11.91 1.22
CA ALA A 281 8.25 13.34 1.19
C ALA A 281 9.54 14.07 1.59
N ILE A 282 10.36 13.52 2.51
CA ILE A 282 11.66 14.10 2.87
C ILE A 282 12.58 14.12 1.64
N ARG A 283 12.72 12.99 0.95
CA ARG A 283 13.56 12.84 -0.24
C ARG A 283 13.04 13.68 -1.41
N ASN A 284 11.72 13.68 -1.62
CA ASN A 284 11.07 14.46 -2.68
C ASN A 284 11.13 15.98 -2.43
N ASN A 285 11.43 16.45 -1.22
CA ASN A 285 11.60 17.86 -0.89
C ASN A 285 13.07 18.30 -0.77
N GLY A 286 14.00 17.44 -1.15
CA GLY A 286 15.42 17.81 -1.25
C GLY A 286 16.37 16.86 -0.55
N GLY A 287 15.91 15.89 0.24
CA GLY A 287 16.80 14.91 0.88
C GLY A 287 17.60 14.07 -0.13
N ILE A 288 18.79 13.63 0.27
CA ILE A 288 19.70 12.78 -0.52
C ILE A 288 20.00 11.48 0.21
N LEU A 289 20.44 10.46 -0.53
CA LEU A 289 20.86 9.17 0.00
C LEU A 289 22.39 9.05 -0.04
N VAL A 290 22.98 8.74 1.13
CA VAL A 290 24.42 8.57 1.29
C VAL A 290 24.70 7.19 1.87
N ASN A 291 25.69 6.49 1.32
CA ASN A 291 26.14 5.18 1.81
C ASN A 291 27.15 5.28 2.96
N ARG A 292 27.57 4.15 3.50
CA ARG A 292 28.55 4.10 4.60
C ARG A 292 29.95 4.58 4.23
N SER A 293 30.25 4.79 2.94
CA SER A 293 31.49 5.45 2.50
C SER A 293 31.36 6.98 2.43
N GLY A 294 30.24 7.55 2.88
CA GLY A 294 30.01 9.00 2.84
C GLY A 294 29.66 9.54 1.46
N LYS A 295 29.25 8.71 0.50
CA LYS A 295 29.02 9.08 -0.89
C LYS A 295 27.58 8.84 -1.34
N ARG A 296 27.05 9.71 -2.20
CA ARG A 296 25.85 9.40 -2.98
C ARG A 296 26.14 8.25 -3.94
N PHE A 297 25.13 7.46 -4.29
CA PHE A 297 25.28 6.26 -5.10
C PHE A 297 24.15 6.05 -6.12
N VAL A 298 23.16 6.93 -6.14
CA VAL A 298 21.99 6.82 -7.01
C VAL A 298 21.32 8.18 -7.20
N ASP A 299 20.49 8.32 -8.25
CA ASP A 299 19.51 9.41 -8.31
C ASP A 299 18.51 9.25 -7.17
N ASP A 300 18.54 10.17 -6.22
CA ASP A 300 17.71 10.12 -5.01
C ASP A 300 16.20 10.23 -5.28
N GLN A 301 15.81 10.69 -6.47
CA GLN A 301 14.42 10.79 -6.92
C GLN A 301 14.00 9.63 -7.83
N ALA A 302 14.87 8.67 -8.08
CA ALA A 302 14.53 7.51 -8.88
C ALA A 302 13.32 6.74 -8.32
N ALA A 303 12.67 5.97 -9.18
CA ALA A 303 11.54 5.13 -8.81
C ALA A 303 11.92 4.10 -7.73
N ARG A 304 10.95 3.69 -6.91
CA ARG A 304 11.15 2.79 -5.76
C ARG A 304 11.79 1.46 -6.16
N ASN A 305 11.36 0.90 -7.28
CA ASN A 305 11.87 -0.35 -7.83
C ASN A 305 13.33 -0.27 -8.29
N LYS A 306 13.88 0.94 -8.47
CA LYS A 306 15.32 1.18 -8.69
C LYS A 306 16.05 1.44 -7.38
N LEU A 307 15.51 2.29 -6.52
CA LEU A 307 16.16 2.70 -5.27
C LEU A 307 16.33 1.54 -4.29
N GLY A 308 15.31 0.72 -4.09
CA GLY A 308 15.37 -0.40 -3.15
C GLY A 308 16.55 -1.33 -3.43
N PRO A 309 16.66 -1.91 -4.66
CA PRO A 309 17.80 -2.74 -5.03
C PRO A 309 19.15 -2.03 -4.92
N GLU A 310 19.25 -0.74 -5.25
CA GLU A 310 20.52 0.00 -5.13
C GLU A 310 20.94 0.19 -3.65
N ILE A 311 19.99 0.40 -2.73
CA ILE A 311 20.30 0.44 -1.30
C ILE A 311 20.75 -0.94 -0.80
N LEU A 312 20.09 -2.02 -1.25
CA LEU A 312 20.46 -3.40 -0.87
C LEU A 312 21.89 -3.77 -1.26
N LYS A 313 22.44 -3.17 -2.33
CA LYS A 313 23.82 -3.35 -2.76
C LYS A 313 24.85 -2.62 -1.87
N GLN A 314 24.41 -1.62 -1.09
CA GLN A 314 25.32 -0.87 -0.24
C GLN A 314 25.76 -1.69 0.99
N GLN A 315 26.88 -1.32 1.58
CA GLN A 315 27.38 -1.95 2.80
C GLN A 315 26.33 -1.90 3.92
N GLY A 316 25.99 -3.03 4.49
CA GLY A 316 24.96 -3.15 5.52
C GLY A 316 23.53 -3.13 4.96
N SER A 317 23.36 -3.15 3.62
CA SER A 317 22.06 -3.07 2.93
C SER A 317 21.23 -1.88 3.43
N SER A 318 21.91 -0.78 3.76
CA SER A 318 21.32 0.45 4.30
C SER A 318 21.93 1.69 3.66
N ALA A 319 21.25 2.81 3.80
CA ALA A 319 21.73 4.14 3.45
C ALA A 319 21.31 5.15 4.50
N PHE A 320 21.90 6.33 4.47
CA PHE A 320 21.50 7.45 5.30
C PHE A 320 20.71 8.44 4.45
N LEU A 321 19.46 8.70 4.82
CA LEU A 321 18.67 9.78 4.26
C LEU A 321 19.09 11.08 4.94
N ILE A 322 19.84 11.92 4.21
CA ILE A 322 20.37 13.20 4.70
C ILE A 322 19.46 14.33 4.22
N TYR A 323 19.16 15.28 5.10
CA TYR A 323 18.38 16.47 4.79
C TYR A 323 18.76 17.62 5.74
N ASN A 324 18.32 18.84 5.43
CA ASN A 324 18.66 20.04 6.18
C ASN A 324 17.41 20.83 6.62
N ASP A 325 17.62 22.01 7.21
CA ASP A 325 16.53 22.89 7.67
C ASP A 325 15.57 23.31 6.57
N GLU A 326 16.03 23.45 5.30
CA GLU A 326 15.16 23.78 4.17
C GLU A 326 14.08 22.68 3.95
N VAL A 327 14.46 21.42 4.10
CA VAL A 327 13.54 20.27 4.04
C VAL A 327 12.65 20.20 5.29
N VAL A 328 13.23 20.48 6.46
CA VAL A 328 12.48 20.54 7.73
C VAL A 328 11.35 21.56 7.66
N GLN A 329 11.62 22.78 7.16
CA GLN A 329 10.59 23.81 7.00
C GLN A 329 9.40 23.35 6.14
N LYS A 330 9.67 22.59 5.08
CA LYS A 330 8.63 22.03 4.21
C LYS A 330 7.87 20.88 4.85
N ARG A 331 8.46 20.18 5.83
CA ARG A 331 7.94 18.93 6.42
C ARG A 331 8.07 18.87 7.95
N LYS A 332 7.84 19.98 8.63
CA LYS A 332 8.08 20.17 10.07
C LYS A 332 7.43 19.08 10.92
N LYS A 333 6.13 18.85 10.80
CA LYS A 333 5.41 17.85 11.60
C LYS A 333 5.94 16.42 11.38
N VAL A 334 6.37 16.11 10.16
CA VAL A 334 6.96 14.80 9.82
C VAL A 334 8.31 14.63 10.50
N HIS A 335 9.17 15.65 10.41
CA HIS A 335 10.47 15.67 11.07
C HIS A 335 10.32 15.53 12.59
N GLU A 336 9.47 16.34 13.23
CA GLU A 336 9.20 16.28 14.68
C GLU A 336 8.73 14.90 15.12
N GLY A 337 7.90 14.23 14.30
CA GLY A 337 7.45 12.87 14.55
C GLY A 337 8.61 11.87 14.58
N TYR A 338 9.54 11.96 13.63
CA TYR A 338 10.71 11.07 13.59
C TYR A 338 11.75 11.38 14.68
N VAL A 339 11.88 12.66 15.08
CA VAL A 339 12.68 13.03 16.27
C VAL A 339 12.12 12.39 17.53
N LYS A 340 10.80 12.47 17.76
CA LYS A 340 10.13 11.82 18.91
C LYS A 340 10.30 10.31 18.93
N LEU A 341 10.40 9.68 17.76
CA LEU A 341 10.65 8.24 17.63
C LEU A 341 12.14 7.87 17.77
N GLY A 342 13.03 8.84 17.93
CA GLY A 342 14.46 8.60 18.08
C GLY A 342 15.20 8.21 16.80
N PHE A 343 14.61 8.41 15.63
CA PHE A 343 15.22 8.01 14.36
C PHE A 343 16.21 9.03 13.81
N VAL A 344 16.13 10.30 14.24
CA VAL A 344 16.91 11.39 13.68
C VAL A 344 18.19 11.58 14.45
N LYS A 345 19.32 11.59 13.74
CA LYS A 345 20.59 12.14 14.19
C LYS A 345 20.83 13.48 13.54
N GLU A 346 21.49 14.41 14.23
CA GLU A 346 21.71 15.77 13.75
C GLU A 346 23.14 16.23 13.99
N GLY A 347 23.63 17.12 13.12
CA GLY A 347 24.93 17.78 13.26
C GLY A 347 24.88 19.23 12.77
N ALA A 348 25.55 20.14 13.46
CA ALA A 348 25.67 21.54 13.04
C ALA A 348 26.55 21.65 11.79
N THR A 349 27.48 20.73 11.60
CA THR A 349 28.34 20.62 10.41
C THR A 349 28.30 19.20 9.83
N PRO A 350 28.71 19.04 8.56
CA PRO A 350 28.84 17.71 7.95
C PRO A 350 29.76 16.77 8.75
N GLU A 351 30.89 17.31 9.27
CA GLU A 351 31.88 16.52 10.01
C GLU A 351 31.30 16.00 11.34
N GLU A 352 30.54 16.86 12.06
CA GLU A 352 29.85 16.46 13.29
C GLU A 352 28.82 15.36 13.02
N LEU A 353 28.01 15.51 11.97
CA LEU A 353 27.03 14.50 11.61
C LEU A 353 27.73 13.20 11.18
N ALA A 354 28.80 13.27 10.40
CA ALA A 354 29.58 12.11 9.98
C ALA A 354 30.11 11.32 11.18
N GLU A 355 30.63 12.00 12.20
CA GLU A 355 31.09 11.38 13.45
C GLU A 355 29.98 10.61 14.14
N LYS A 356 28.79 11.21 14.30
CA LYS A 356 27.62 10.57 14.92
C LYS A 356 27.08 9.37 14.12
N LEU A 357 27.32 9.37 12.81
CA LEU A 357 26.91 8.28 11.89
C LEU A 357 27.98 7.20 11.70
N GLY A 358 29.22 7.45 12.17
CA GLY A 358 30.35 6.58 11.90
C GLY A 358 30.79 6.58 10.45
N LEU A 359 30.68 7.72 9.76
CA LEU A 359 31.07 7.90 8.35
C LEU A 359 32.46 8.53 8.23
N PRO A 360 33.19 8.30 7.13
CA PRO A 360 34.42 9.03 6.81
C PRO A 360 34.15 10.54 6.70
N LYS A 361 34.63 11.32 7.65
CA LYS A 361 34.31 12.76 7.80
C LYS A 361 34.59 13.55 6.51
N GLU A 362 35.78 13.39 5.95
CA GLU A 362 36.21 14.12 4.74
C GLU A 362 35.37 13.74 3.52
N ALA A 363 35.13 12.45 3.31
CA ALA A 363 34.34 11.96 2.18
C ALA A 363 32.89 12.47 2.26
N PHE A 364 32.29 12.43 3.45
CA PHE A 364 30.93 12.94 3.65
C PHE A 364 30.86 14.46 3.48
N ALA A 365 31.76 15.21 4.08
CA ALA A 365 31.82 16.67 3.93
C ALA A 365 32.00 17.09 2.45
N ASN A 366 32.86 16.40 1.71
CA ASN A 366 33.02 16.64 0.27
C ASN A 366 31.74 16.32 -0.50
N THR A 367 31.02 15.25 -0.19
CA THR A 367 29.71 14.93 -0.80
C THR A 367 28.70 16.04 -0.58
N ILE A 368 28.56 16.56 0.62
CA ILE A 368 27.65 17.66 0.95
C ILE A 368 28.03 18.95 0.20
N LYS A 369 29.31 19.30 0.23
CA LYS A 369 29.83 20.47 -0.48
C LYS A 369 29.59 20.39 -1.99
N GLN A 370 29.88 19.24 -2.59
CA GLN A 370 29.67 18.99 -4.01
C GLN A 370 28.20 19.10 -4.40
N TYR A 371 27.31 18.52 -3.58
CA TYR A 371 25.86 18.63 -3.82
C TYR A 371 25.37 20.08 -3.71
N GLY A 372 25.91 20.88 -2.80
CA GLY A 372 25.64 22.31 -2.71
C GLY A 372 26.04 23.06 -4.00
N THR A 373 27.17 22.69 -4.61
CA THR A 373 27.58 23.23 -5.92
C THR A 373 26.63 22.82 -7.04
N TYR A 374 26.14 21.58 -7.04
CA TYR A 374 25.14 21.12 -8.02
C TYR A 374 23.81 21.88 -7.87
N PHE A 375 23.41 22.16 -6.64
CA PHE A 375 22.22 22.98 -6.36
C PHE A 375 22.37 24.40 -6.96
N ASP A 376 23.51 25.07 -6.76
CA ASP A 376 23.77 26.41 -7.30
C ASP A 376 23.77 26.41 -8.83
N ASN A 377 24.36 25.39 -9.44
CA ASN A 377 24.45 25.22 -10.89
C ASN A 377 23.17 24.63 -11.52
N LYS A 378 22.18 24.26 -10.71
CA LYS A 378 20.95 23.60 -11.15
C LYS A 378 21.20 22.35 -12.01
N SER A 379 22.27 21.63 -11.73
CA SER A 379 22.71 20.46 -12.49
C SER A 379 23.37 19.42 -11.58
N ASP A 380 22.95 18.17 -11.70
CA ASP A 380 23.55 17.00 -11.02
C ASP A 380 24.23 16.11 -12.07
N PRO A 381 25.53 16.29 -12.33
CA PRO A 381 26.24 15.51 -13.32
C PRO A 381 26.46 14.05 -12.89
N ASP A 382 26.44 13.73 -11.60
CA ASP A 382 26.71 12.39 -11.10
C ASP A 382 25.55 11.43 -11.36
N PHE A 383 24.31 11.88 -11.10
CA PHE A 383 23.14 10.99 -11.15
C PHE A 383 21.97 11.56 -11.95
N ASN A 384 22.14 12.76 -12.55
CA ASN A 384 21.14 13.42 -13.39
C ASN A 384 19.78 13.65 -12.67
N ARG A 385 19.84 13.91 -11.34
CA ARG A 385 18.68 14.32 -10.56
C ARG A 385 18.09 15.60 -11.14
N LYS A 386 16.81 15.58 -11.47
CA LYS A 386 16.16 16.69 -12.18
C LYS A 386 15.78 17.85 -11.28
N GLU A 387 15.42 17.58 -10.04
CA GLU A 387 14.97 18.62 -9.10
C GLU A 387 15.92 18.70 -7.90
N LEU A 388 16.73 19.74 -7.90
CA LEU A 388 17.62 20.09 -6.79
C LEU A 388 16.88 21.09 -5.90
N LEU A 389 16.23 20.59 -4.84
CA LEU A 389 15.25 21.33 -4.03
C LEU A 389 15.78 21.79 -2.66
N SER A 390 17.03 21.48 -2.35
CA SER A 390 17.72 21.86 -1.12
C SER A 390 19.22 22.01 -1.37
N SER A 391 19.82 23.05 -0.78
CA SER A 391 21.26 23.33 -0.90
C SER A 391 22.13 22.38 -0.07
N MET A 392 21.56 21.64 0.87
CA MET A 392 22.28 20.85 1.90
C MET A 392 23.23 21.69 2.77
N ARG A 393 23.02 23.01 2.86
CA ARG A 393 23.79 23.90 3.73
C ARG A 393 23.13 24.03 5.10
N GLY A 394 23.94 24.43 6.09
CA GLY A 394 23.50 24.62 7.48
C GLY A 394 23.40 23.31 8.26
N LYS A 395 22.52 23.28 9.25
CA LYS A 395 22.30 22.11 10.10
C LYS A 395 21.77 20.93 9.28
N LEU A 396 22.35 19.78 9.50
CA LEU A 396 22.02 18.54 8.81
C LEU A 396 21.37 17.51 9.74
N TYR A 397 20.50 16.72 9.16
CA TYR A 397 19.78 15.62 9.81
C TYR A 397 19.96 14.34 9.01
N ALA A 398 19.95 13.22 9.70
CA ALA A 398 20.08 11.90 9.10
C ALA A 398 19.10 10.90 9.71
N ILE A 399 18.54 10.04 8.86
CA ILE A 399 17.81 8.83 9.26
C ILE A 399 18.47 7.65 8.53
N GLU A 400 18.91 6.62 9.27
CA GLU A 400 19.34 5.39 8.62
C GLU A 400 18.12 4.65 8.08
N VAL A 401 18.15 4.31 6.79
CA VAL A 401 17.04 3.67 6.08
C VAL A 401 17.48 2.36 5.43
N ILE A 402 16.56 1.41 5.44
CA ILE A 402 16.70 0.11 4.77
C ILE A 402 15.50 -0.10 3.86
N PRO A 403 15.64 -0.88 2.77
CA PRO A 403 14.49 -1.28 1.97
C PRO A 403 13.59 -2.25 2.71
N GLY A 404 12.29 -2.14 2.46
CA GLY A 404 11.29 -3.07 2.96
C GLY A 404 10.19 -3.29 1.93
N ILE A 405 9.44 -4.37 2.04
CA ILE A 405 8.28 -4.61 1.18
C ILE A 405 7.11 -3.79 1.69
N GLY A 406 6.63 -2.86 0.86
CA GLY A 406 5.51 -1.98 1.20
C GLY A 406 4.15 -2.53 0.79
N GLY A 407 4.10 -3.51 -0.09
CA GLY A 407 2.88 -4.12 -0.60
C GLY A 407 3.16 -5.09 -1.74
N THR A 408 2.11 -5.65 -2.32
CA THR A 408 2.19 -6.61 -3.41
C THR A 408 1.39 -6.15 -4.63
N LEU A 409 1.81 -6.56 -5.83
CA LEU A 409 1.22 -6.15 -7.09
C LEU A 409 0.66 -7.34 -7.86
N GLY A 410 1.07 -8.57 -7.49
CA GLY A 410 0.44 -9.81 -7.90
C GLY A 410 -0.70 -10.20 -6.95
N GLY A 411 -1.56 -11.13 -7.38
CA GLY A 411 -2.71 -11.54 -6.59
C GLY A 411 -3.71 -12.37 -7.36
N LEU A 412 -4.96 -12.39 -6.90
CA LEU A 412 -6.08 -13.02 -7.58
C LEU A 412 -6.37 -12.29 -8.89
N LYS A 413 -6.71 -13.05 -9.92
CA LYS A 413 -7.24 -12.48 -11.16
C LYS A 413 -8.71 -12.13 -10.98
N ALA A 414 -9.05 -10.89 -11.33
CA ALA A 414 -10.43 -10.43 -11.34
C ALA A 414 -10.71 -9.62 -12.61
N ASN A 415 -11.97 -9.60 -13.05
CA ASN A 415 -12.41 -8.73 -14.13
C ASN A 415 -12.80 -7.32 -13.61
N PRO A 416 -13.11 -6.35 -14.50
CA PRO A 416 -13.52 -5.00 -14.08
C PRO A 416 -14.77 -4.94 -13.20
N SER A 417 -15.59 -5.98 -13.16
CA SER A 417 -16.71 -6.13 -12.22
C SER A 417 -16.31 -6.74 -10.88
N MET A 418 -15.00 -6.91 -10.62
CA MET A 418 -14.45 -7.51 -9.39
C MET A 418 -14.85 -8.96 -9.16
N GLN A 419 -15.33 -9.69 -10.18
CA GLN A 419 -15.54 -11.13 -10.12
C GLN A 419 -14.19 -11.84 -10.21
N VAL A 420 -13.94 -12.76 -9.28
CA VAL A 420 -12.73 -13.58 -9.29
C VAL A 420 -12.82 -14.61 -10.42
N LEU A 421 -11.73 -14.73 -11.19
CA LEU A 421 -11.68 -15.62 -12.35
C LEU A 421 -10.90 -16.90 -12.03
N ASP A 422 -11.35 -18.00 -12.61
CA ASP A 422 -10.63 -19.28 -12.64
C ASP A 422 -9.54 -19.27 -13.72
N LYS A 423 -8.86 -20.41 -13.88
CA LYS A 423 -7.78 -20.58 -14.87
C LYS A 423 -8.27 -20.52 -16.33
N ASP A 424 -9.54 -20.77 -16.56
CA ASP A 424 -10.18 -20.71 -17.87
C ASP A 424 -10.75 -19.31 -18.17
N GLY A 425 -10.57 -18.36 -17.24
CA GLY A 425 -11.07 -16.98 -17.33
C GLY A 425 -12.56 -16.84 -17.04
N LYS A 426 -13.20 -17.85 -16.46
CA LYS A 426 -14.60 -17.81 -16.06
C LYS A 426 -14.72 -17.27 -14.64
N ALA A 427 -15.77 -16.50 -14.38
CA ALA A 427 -16.07 -16.01 -13.04
C ALA A 427 -16.48 -17.19 -12.13
N ILE A 428 -15.87 -17.24 -10.94
CA ILE A 428 -16.27 -18.15 -9.87
C ILE A 428 -17.54 -17.58 -9.24
N SER A 429 -18.64 -18.30 -9.39
CA SER A 429 -19.95 -17.86 -8.90
C SER A 429 -19.92 -17.62 -7.39
N GLY A 430 -20.54 -16.53 -6.93
CA GLY A 430 -20.57 -16.17 -5.51
C GLY A 430 -19.27 -15.57 -4.95
N LEU A 431 -18.21 -15.40 -5.77
CA LEU A 431 -16.91 -14.92 -5.29
C LEU A 431 -16.46 -13.63 -5.98
N LEU A 432 -16.26 -12.57 -5.19
CA LEU A 432 -15.71 -11.29 -5.62
C LEU A 432 -14.41 -11.00 -4.85
N ALA A 433 -13.60 -10.07 -5.38
CA ALA A 433 -12.40 -9.59 -4.69
C ALA A 433 -12.19 -8.10 -4.94
N ALA A 434 -11.67 -7.36 -3.95
CA ALA A 434 -11.40 -5.93 -4.07
C ALA A 434 -10.15 -5.50 -3.29
N GLY A 435 -9.48 -4.47 -3.79
CA GLY A 435 -8.27 -3.92 -3.18
C GLY A 435 -7.01 -4.75 -3.52
N GLU A 436 -6.03 -4.74 -2.63
CA GLU A 436 -4.67 -5.24 -2.91
C GLU A 436 -4.57 -6.78 -3.06
N VAL A 437 -5.62 -7.53 -2.74
CA VAL A 437 -5.69 -8.97 -3.00
C VAL A 437 -5.85 -9.27 -4.50
N VAL A 438 -6.37 -8.31 -5.27
CA VAL A 438 -6.47 -8.38 -6.74
C VAL A 438 -5.14 -7.97 -7.35
N GLY A 439 -4.58 -8.83 -8.19
CA GLY A 439 -3.34 -8.57 -8.92
C GLY A 439 -3.56 -7.81 -10.23
N GLU A 440 -2.45 -7.59 -10.95
CA GLU A 440 -2.36 -7.13 -12.34
C GLU A 440 -2.70 -5.66 -12.62
N TRP A 441 -3.55 -5.00 -11.85
CA TRP A 441 -3.94 -3.60 -12.13
C TRP A 441 -2.80 -2.58 -12.04
N HIS A 442 -1.70 -2.91 -11.36
CA HIS A 442 -0.54 -2.01 -11.23
C HIS A 442 0.65 -2.36 -12.15
N GLY A 443 0.68 -3.54 -12.77
CA GLY A 443 1.85 -4.01 -13.50
C GLY A 443 3.07 -4.19 -12.61
N MET A 444 4.22 -3.64 -13.01
CA MET A 444 5.51 -3.80 -12.30
C MET A 444 5.73 -2.75 -11.18
N ASP A 445 5.01 -1.66 -11.18
CA ASP A 445 5.07 -0.62 -10.13
C ASP A 445 3.83 0.29 -10.22
N ARG A 446 3.58 1.06 -9.17
CA ARG A 446 2.45 1.98 -9.08
C ARG A 446 2.81 3.33 -8.49
N TYR A 447 2.08 4.36 -8.89
CA TYR A 447 2.14 5.65 -8.21
C TYR A 447 1.59 5.58 -6.79
N GLY A 448 2.23 6.31 -5.87
CA GLY A 448 1.67 6.56 -4.54
C GLY A 448 0.30 7.23 -4.69
N GLY A 449 -0.70 6.73 -3.96
CA GLY A 449 -2.08 7.21 -4.06
C GLY A 449 -3.02 6.26 -4.82
N ASN A 450 -2.56 5.57 -5.88
CA ASN A 450 -3.42 4.67 -6.65
C ASN A 450 -4.07 3.57 -5.80
N ALA A 451 -3.35 2.97 -4.85
CA ALA A 451 -3.92 1.93 -4.00
C ALA A 451 -5.05 2.46 -3.09
N VAL A 452 -4.90 3.69 -2.59
CA VAL A 452 -5.93 4.33 -1.76
C VAL A 452 -7.20 4.59 -2.59
N THR A 453 -7.03 5.16 -3.79
CA THR A 453 -8.14 5.35 -4.74
C THR A 453 -8.79 4.01 -5.11
N GLY A 454 -7.98 2.99 -5.42
CA GLY A 454 -8.46 1.67 -5.80
C GLY A 454 -9.23 0.94 -4.69
N ASN A 455 -8.90 1.17 -3.42
CA ASN A 455 -9.71 0.63 -2.33
C ASN A 455 -11.14 1.14 -2.38
N ILE A 456 -11.34 2.41 -2.68
CA ILE A 456 -12.70 2.98 -2.79
C ILE A 456 -13.35 2.53 -4.09
N VAL A 457 -12.68 2.71 -5.23
CA VAL A 457 -13.23 2.36 -6.55
C VAL A 457 -13.65 0.89 -6.59
N PHE A 458 -12.74 -0.02 -6.30
CA PHE A 458 -13.01 -1.45 -6.42
C PHE A 458 -13.88 -2.01 -5.29
N GLY A 459 -13.84 -1.39 -4.09
CA GLY A 459 -14.79 -1.69 -3.03
C GLY A 459 -16.24 -1.35 -3.43
N LYS A 460 -16.46 -0.19 -4.04
CA LYS A 460 -17.78 0.21 -4.58
C LYS A 460 -18.24 -0.73 -5.71
N ILE A 461 -17.35 -1.04 -6.65
CA ILE A 461 -17.68 -1.94 -7.76
C ILE A 461 -18.04 -3.34 -7.25
N ALA A 462 -17.27 -3.88 -6.29
CA ALA A 462 -17.58 -5.17 -5.68
C ALA A 462 -18.96 -5.16 -5.01
N ALA A 463 -19.31 -4.09 -4.29
CA ALA A 463 -20.64 -3.92 -3.70
C ALA A 463 -21.74 -3.88 -4.78
N GLN A 464 -21.56 -3.14 -5.86
CA GLN A 464 -22.51 -3.05 -6.98
C GLN A 464 -22.70 -4.41 -7.67
N THR A 465 -21.62 -5.16 -7.88
CA THR A 465 -21.67 -6.49 -8.46
C THR A 465 -22.38 -7.48 -7.52
N ALA A 466 -22.09 -7.41 -6.21
CA ALA A 466 -22.79 -8.21 -5.22
C ALA A 466 -24.30 -7.94 -5.23
N LEU A 467 -24.71 -6.67 -5.33
CA LEU A 467 -26.14 -6.30 -5.42
C LEU A 467 -26.84 -6.90 -6.63
N LYS A 468 -26.18 -6.92 -7.80
CA LYS A 468 -26.73 -7.58 -9.00
C LYS A 468 -26.91 -9.08 -8.77
N SER A 469 -25.89 -9.75 -8.23
CA SER A 469 -25.94 -11.19 -7.92
C SER A 469 -26.97 -11.57 -6.83
N LEU A 470 -27.44 -10.61 -6.04
CA LEU A 470 -28.49 -10.83 -5.02
C LEU A 470 -29.91 -10.67 -5.60
N GLN A 471 -30.05 -10.13 -6.82
CA GLN A 471 -31.33 -9.93 -7.50
C GLN A 471 -31.67 -11.11 -8.42
N ASP A 472 -30.63 -11.80 -8.90
CA ASP A 472 -30.73 -13.04 -9.68
C ASP A 472 -31.00 -14.24 -8.75
#